data_275cf9f845e8b4b8821ac3fecb7b8a82
#
_entry.id   275cf9f845e8b4b8821ac3fecb7b8a82
#
_cell.length_a   1.000
_cell.length_b   1.000
_cell.length_c   1.000
_cell.angle_alpha   90.00
_cell.angle_beta   90.00
_cell.angle_gamma   90.00
#
_symmetry.space_group_name_H-M   'P 1'
#
loop_
_entity.id
_entity.type
_entity.pdbx_description
1 polymer ?
#
loop_
_entity_poly.entity_id
_entity_poly.type
_entity_poly.pdbx_seq_one_letter_code
_entity_poly.pdbx_strand_id
1 'polypeptide(L)'
;IWQSTDGNRESGLNSTSGLVAGIPAGNDVDMDFGYVDYTKKITPRWKSLHSYVPAMKPDTGSNDGSQEQTGLHQENGKYYYVNENGERVSDQWVTVNGKTYYISSDGYALMGMKKVDGKCYWFHTKSGYMFKNRRVTRSTGDIYYFGSDGVRCENGMYKVREKSGEHTYYFRKNGKAYKGWLTLNGKKYYFYKGSSALSGTRAENITLTSSNRIVSVFDGNGVCTRQYKKR
;
A
#
# COMPACT_ATOMS: atom_id res chain seq x y z
N ILE A 1 9.66 -4.24 -24.04
CA ILE A 1 8.24 -3.96 -24.33
C ILE A 1 7.54 -5.30 -24.32
N TRP A 2 6.73 -5.51 -23.30
CA TRP A 2 5.93 -6.71 -23.20
C TRP A 2 4.68 -6.50 -24.02
N GLN A 3 4.61 -7.13 -25.16
CA GLN A 3 3.34 -7.28 -25.86
C GLN A 3 2.70 -8.57 -25.37
N SER A 4 1.62 -8.46 -24.63
CA SER A 4 0.73 -9.58 -24.47
C SER A 4 0.00 -9.73 -25.79
N THR A 5 0.28 -10.79 -26.47
CA THR A 5 -0.44 -11.18 -27.66
C THR A 5 -1.31 -12.37 -27.31
N ASP A 6 -2.42 -12.45 -27.94
CA ASP A 6 -3.48 -13.43 -27.85
C ASP A 6 -3.04 -14.89 -27.84
N GLY A 7 -2.38 -15.33 -26.80
CA GLY A 7 -1.99 -16.72 -26.61
C GLY A 7 -0.69 -17.15 -27.26
N ASN A 8 -0.06 -16.32 -28.06
CA ASN A 8 1.26 -16.62 -28.63
C ASN A 8 2.39 -16.27 -27.67
N ARG A 9 3.33 -17.13 -27.56
CA ARG A 9 4.35 -17.06 -26.56
C ARG A 9 5.69 -17.38 -27.05
N GLU A 10 6.50 -16.39 -27.01
CA GLU A 10 7.92 -16.54 -27.31
C GLU A 10 8.80 -16.29 -26.09
N SER A 11 8.25 -15.81 -25.01
CA SER A 11 9.00 -15.37 -23.82
C SER A 11 8.65 -16.07 -22.50
N GLY A 12 7.88 -17.13 -22.55
CA GLY A 12 7.45 -17.84 -21.32
C GLY A 12 6.33 -17.16 -20.53
N LEU A 13 5.74 -16.09 -21.09
CA LEU A 13 4.57 -15.44 -20.51
C LEU A 13 3.28 -16.01 -21.09
N ASN A 14 2.29 -16.17 -20.26
CA ASN A 14 0.94 -16.50 -20.71
C ASN A 14 0.15 -15.22 -20.93
N SER A 15 -0.07 -14.87 -22.16
CA SER A 15 -0.63 -13.59 -22.52
C SER A 15 -2.15 -13.47 -22.43
N THR A 16 -2.89 -14.55 -22.23
CA THR A 16 -4.34 -14.49 -22.06
C THR A 16 -4.79 -13.81 -20.77
N SER A 17 -3.89 -13.63 -19.82
CA SER A 17 -4.17 -12.95 -18.55
C SER A 17 -2.99 -12.14 -18.01
N GLY A 18 -1.94 -11.97 -18.80
CA GLY A 18 -0.73 -11.26 -18.36
C GLY A 18 0.05 -11.99 -17.26
N LEU A 19 -0.19 -13.29 -17.10
CA LEU A 19 0.45 -14.08 -16.06
C LEU A 19 1.82 -14.61 -16.51
N VAL A 20 2.76 -14.65 -15.60
CA VAL A 20 4.03 -15.35 -15.77
C VAL A 20 3.78 -16.86 -15.73
N ALA A 21 4.40 -17.63 -16.65
CA ALA A 21 4.26 -19.07 -16.66
C ALA A 21 4.61 -19.69 -15.31
N GLY A 22 3.74 -20.53 -14.78
CA GLY A 22 3.91 -21.18 -13.48
C GLY A 22 3.15 -20.53 -12.31
N ILE A 23 2.45 -19.41 -12.54
CA ILE A 23 1.58 -18.83 -11.53
C ILE A 23 0.14 -19.24 -11.84
N PRO A 24 -0.58 -19.92 -10.94
CA PRO A 24 -1.97 -20.30 -11.16
C PRO A 24 -2.87 -19.09 -11.39
N ALA A 25 -3.84 -19.22 -12.30
CA ALA A 25 -4.85 -18.19 -12.51
C ALA A 25 -5.64 -17.95 -11.22
N GLY A 26 -5.81 -16.68 -10.83
CA GLY A 26 -6.56 -16.30 -9.64
C GLY A 26 -5.73 -15.99 -8.40
N ASN A 27 -4.41 -16.16 -8.43
CA ASN A 27 -3.55 -15.62 -7.41
C ASN A 27 -3.28 -14.15 -7.74
N ASP A 28 -3.84 -13.24 -6.95
CA ASP A 28 -3.39 -11.85 -6.91
C ASP A 28 -1.95 -11.85 -6.43
N VAL A 29 -1.02 -11.79 -7.36
CA VAL A 29 0.36 -11.47 -7.03
C VAL A 29 0.34 -10.00 -6.66
N ASP A 30 0.54 -9.71 -5.39
CA ASP A 30 0.77 -8.33 -4.95
C ASP A 30 2.11 -7.91 -5.56
N MET A 31 2.02 -7.23 -6.70
CA MET A 31 3.18 -6.79 -7.47
C MET A 31 3.84 -5.60 -6.76
N ASP A 32 4.28 -5.78 -5.53
CA ASP A 32 5.28 -4.94 -4.91
C ASP A 32 6.65 -5.21 -5.57
N PHE A 33 6.73 -4.96 -6.88
CA PHE A 33 8.01 -4.94 -7.55
C PHE A 33 8.79 -3.71 -7.08
N GLY A 34 9.72 -3.92 -6.16
CA GLY A 34 10.93 -3.16 -6.17
C GLY A 34 11.49 -3.21 -7.61
N TYR A 35 11.92 -2.08 -8.12
CA TYR A 35 12.53 -1.90 -9.45
C TYR A 35 13.40 -3.12 -9.81
N VAL A 36 12.91 -3.95 -10.72
CA VAL A 36 13.70 -5.02 -11.33
C VAL A 36 14.35 -4.43 -12.56
N ASP A 37 15.66 -4.32 -12.52
CA ASP A 37 16.45 -3.92 -13.68
C ASP A 37 16.41 -5.05 -14.73
N TYR A 38 15.51 -4.91 -15.69
CA TYR A 38 15.32 -5.89 -16.77
C TYR A 38 16.45 -5.94 -17.79
N THR A 39 17.49 -5.08 -17.67
CA THR A 39 18.65 -5.10 -18.57
C THR A 39 19.64 -6.20 -18.22
N LYS A 40 19.57 -6.77 -17.02
CA LYS A 40 20.39 -7.91 -16.64
C LYS A 40 19.65 -9.21 -16.93
N LYS A 41 20.26 -10.09 -17.75
CA LYS A 41 19.81 -11.46 -17.94
C LYS A 41 19.41 -12.04 -16.58
N ILE A 42 18.14 -12.42 -16.41
CA ILE A 42 17.70 -13.15 -15.24
C ILE A 42 18.40 -14.51 -15.28
N THR A 43 19.57 -14.56 -14.67
CA THR A 43 20.24 -15.83 -14.45
C THR A 43 19.40 -16.68 -13.51
N PRO A 44 19.54 -18.01 -13.53
CA PRO A 44 18.62 -18.95 -12.86
C PRO A 44 18.59 -18.90 -11.33
N ARG A 45 18.98 -17.79 -10.73
CA ARG A 45 18.83 -17.54 -9.29
C ARG A 45 17.38 -17.66 -8.82
N TRP A 46 16.44 -17.48 -9.71
CA TRP A 46 15.03 -17.68 -9.41
C TRP A 46 14.65 -19.17 -9.23
N LYS A 47 15.38 -20.11 -9.85
CA LYS A 47 15.23 -21.53 -9.56
C LYS A 47 15.63 -21.90 -8.13
N SER A 48 16.57 -21.18 -7.53
CA SER A 48 16.98 -21.41 -6.15
C SER A 48 16.00 -20.79 -5.13
N LEU A 49 15.27 -19.72 -5.50
CA LEU A 49 14.23 -19.15 -4.64
C LEU A 49 12.99 -20.02 -4.55
N HIS A 50 12.70 -20.85 -5.57
CA HIS A 50 11.59 -21.82 -5.52
C HIS A 50 11.90 -23.02 -4.63
N SER A 51 13.17 -23.34 -4.38
CA SER A 51 13.55 -24.42 -3.47
C SER A 51 13.54 -23.99 -2.00
N TYR A 52 13.33 -22.68 -1.71
CA TYR A 52 13.33 -22.13 -0.37
C TYR A 52 11.97 -21.58 0.10
N VAL A 53 10.89 -21.96 -0.58
CA VAL A 53 9.60 -21.98 0.06
C VAL A 53 9.48 -23.37 0.66
N PRO A 54 9.64 -23.55 1.98
CA PRO A 54 9.28 -24.82 2.59
C PRO A 54 7.85 -25.07 2.14
N ALA A 55 7.62 -26.20 1.48
CA ALA A 55 6.25 -26.62 1.16
C ALA A 55 5.50 -26.59 2.50
N MET A 56 4.59 -25.60 2.64
CA MET A 56 3.64 -25.61 3.74
C MET A 56 2.83 -26.87 3.57
N LYS A 57 3.19 -27.94 4.28
CA LYS A 57 2.31 -29.08 4.43
C LYS A 57 1.03 -28.57 5.06
N PRO A 58 -0.14 -28.86 4.53
CA PRO A 58 -1.38 -28.65 5.28
C PRO A 58 -1.21 -29.41 6.61
N ASP A 59 -1.40 -28.69 7.70
CA ASP A 59 -1.33 -29.27 9.05
C ASP A 59 -2.45 -30.29 9.17
N THR A 60 -2.08 -31.56 8.95
CA THR A 60 -2.91 -32.68 9.37
C THR A 60 -2.60 -32.85 10.83
N GLY A 61 -3.48 -32.34 11.69
CA GLY A 61 -3.34 -32.34 13.15
C GLY A 61 -2.88 -33.70 13.72
N SER A 62 -1.58 -33.87 13.83
CA SER A 62 -0.94 -34.87 14.67
C SER A 62 -0.24 -34.10 15.79
N ASN A 63 -0.73 -34.32 16.98
CA ASN A 63 -0.20 -33.83 18.24
C ASN A 63 1.10 -34.62 18.54
N ASP A 64 2.14 -34.39 17.70
CA ASP A 64 3.50 -34.81 17.96
C ASP A 64 4.19 -33.63 18.65
N GLY A 65 4.77 -33.86 19.83
CA GLY A 65 5.38 -32.86 20.70
C GLY A 65 6.58 -32.10 20.10
N SER A 66 6.63 -31.89 18.80
CA SER A 66 7.58 -31.03 18.11
C SER A 66 7.18 -29.58 18.30
N GLN A 67 8.03 -28.81 18.97
CA GLN A 67 7.87 -27.35 19.10
C GLN A 67 7.75 -26.74 17.70
N GLU A 68 6.72 -25.90 17.49
CA GLU A 68 6.57 -25.11 16.27
C GLU A 68 7.85 -24.27 16.05
N GLN A 69 8.34 -24.24 14.82
CA GLN A 69 9.54 -23.46 14.48
C GLN A 69 9.26 -21.96 14.64
N THR A 70 10.26 -21.21 15.10
CA THR A 70 10.21 -19.74 15.17
C THR A 70 9.83 -19.13 13.83
N GLY A 71 8.87 -18.23 13.83
CA GLY A 71 8.49 -17.52 12.62
C GLY A 71 7.01 -17.23 12.49
N LEU A 72 6.65 -16.76 11.31
CA LEU A 72 5.26 -16.46 10.95
C LEU A 72 4.61 -17.70 10.32
N HIS A 73 3.54 -18.14 10.91
CA HIS A 73 2.75 -19.29 10.49
C HIS A 73 1.35 -18.87 10.05
N GLN A 74 0.65 -19.76 9.36
CA GLN A 74 -0.73 -19.53 8.94
C GLN A 74 -1.63 -20.67 9.38
N GLU A 75 -2.76 -20.33 9.96
CA GLU A 75 -3.79 -21.27 10.37
C GLU A 75 -5.17 -20.68 10.03
N ASN A 76 -6.00 -21.44 9.32
CA ASN A 76 -7.36 -21.01 8.93
C ASN A 76 -7.40 -19.62 8.23
N GLY A 77 -6.39 -19.30 7.40
CA GLY A 77 -6.29 -18.02 6.70
C GLY A 77 -5.81 -16.84 7.55
N LYS A 78 -5.52 -17.05 8.84
CA LYS A 78 -4.94 -16.06 9.73
C LYS A 78 -3.47 -16.35 9.97
N TYR A 79 -2.68 -15.30 10.23
CA TYR A 79 -1.27 -15.43 10.56
C TYR A 79 -1.05 -15.30 12.06
N TYR A 80 -0.17 -16.11 12.62
CA TYR A 80 0.32 -16.03 13.99
C TYR A 80 1.85 -16.12 14.00
N TYR A 81 2.47 -15.73 15.09
CA TYR A 81 3.93 -15.76 15.21
C TYR A 81 4.35 -16.63 16.41
N VAL A 82 5.36 -17.46 16.17
CA VAL A 82 6.01 -18.28 17.17
C VAL A 82 7.39 -17.70 17.46
N ASN A 83 7.71 -17.49 18.73
CA ASN A 83 8.99 -16.95 19.18
C ASN A 83 10.08 -18.06 19.22
N GLU A 84 11.29 -17.67 19.60
CA GLU A 84 12.45 -18.59 19.68
C GLU A 84 12.27 -19.69 20.75
N ASN A 85 11.36 -19.51 21.69
CA ASN A 85 11.03 -20.50 22.72
C ASN A 85 9.96 -21.50 22.25
N GLY A 86 9.47 -21.38 21.02
CA GLY A 86 8.37 -22.22 20.51
C GLY A 86 6.98 -21.79 21.00
N GLU A 87 6.82 -20.56 21.50
CA GLU A 87 5.58 -20.05 22.05
C GLU A 87 4.87 -19.11 21.07
N ARG A 88 3.55 -19.24 20.93
CA ARG A 88 2.72 -18.25 20.22
C ARG A 88 2.67 -16.95 21.02
N VAL A 89 2.94 -15.85 20.35
CA VAL A 89 2.94 -14.52 20.97
C VAL A 89 1.61 -13.79 20.78
N SER A 90 1.33 -12.82 21.65
CA SER A 90 0.17 -11.93 21.57
C SER A 90 0.54 -10.50 22.00
N ASP A 91 -0.32 -9.54 21.63
CA ASP A 91 -0.23 -8.11 21.98
C ASP A 91 1.14 -7.47 21.74
N GLN A 92 1.80 -7.82 20.62
CA GLN A 92 3.11 -7.26 20.32
C GLN A 92 3.39 -7.10 18.82
N TRP A 93 4.34 -6.24 18.54
CA TRP A 93 4.91 -6.04 17.22
C TRP A 93 5.96 -7.10 16.93
N VAL A 94 5.90 -7.70 15.75
CA VAL A 94 6.93 -8.63 15.25
C VAL A 94 7.39 -8.20 13.86
N THR A 95 8.66 -8.47 13.54
CA THR A 95 9.21 -8.20 12.21
C THR A 95 9.79 -9.48 11.64
N VAL A 96 9.28 -9.87 10.48
CA VAL A 96 9.69 -11.09 9.77
C VAL A 96 10.02 -10.71 8.34
N ASN A 97 11.22 -11.03 7.87
CA ASN A 97 11.68 -10.75 6.51
C ASN A 97 11.46 -9.27 6.08
N GLY A 98 11.74 -8.32 7.01
CA GLY A 98 11.58 -6.88 6.76
C GLY A 98 10.14 -6.37 6.76
N LYS A 99 9.16 -7.24 6.98
CA LYS A 99 7.74 -6.88 7.14
C LYS A 99 7.35 -6.84 8.62
N THR A 100 6.63 -5.80 9.02
CA THR A 100 6.19 -5.61 10.41
C THR A 100 4.73 -6.02 10.54
N TYR A 101 4.42 -6.76 11.58
CA TYR A 101 3.07 -7.23 11.93
C TYR A 101 2.74 -6.81 13.37
N TYR A 102 1.47 -6.72 13.69
CA TYR A 102 1.02 -6.68 15.07
C TYR A 102 0.18 -7.92 15.35
N ILE A 103 0.60 -8.71 16.31
CA ILE A 103 -0.14 -9.87 16.79
C ILE A 103 -1.04 -9.36 17.91
N SER A 104 -2.35 -9.49 17.73
CA SER A 104 -3.35 -9.04 18.71
C SER A 104 -3.51 -10.03 19.88
N SER A 105 -4.32 -9.66 20.84
CA SER A 105 -4.60 -10.47 22.05
C SER A 105 -5.18 -11.87 21.76
N ASP A 106 -5.79 -12.03 20.57
CA ASP A 106 -6.28 -13.33 20.10
C ASP A 106 -5.17 -14.21 19.46
N GLY A 107 -3.90 -13.74 19.48
CA GLY A 107 -2.74 -14.45 18.94
C GLY A 107 -2.58 -14.38 17.43
N TYR A 108 -3.37 -13.56 16.72
CA TYR A 108 -3.31 -13.46 15.27
C TYR A 108 -2.90 -12.06 14.79
N ALA A 109 -2.26 -12.02 13.63
CA ALA A 109 -1.88 -10.77 12.97
C ALA A 109 -3.11 -9.95 12.57
N LEU A 110 -3.06 -8.65 12.88
CA LEU A 110 -4.11 -7.71 12.48
C LEU A 110 -4.16 -7.56 10.96
N MET A 111 -5.38 -7.34 10.43
CA MET A 111 -5.65 -7.09 9.02
C MET A 111 -6.53 -5.86 8.83
N GLY A 112 -6.34 -5.14 7.72
CA GLY A 112 -7.09 -3.92 7.41
C GLY A 112 -6.70 -2.73 8.27
N MET A 113 -7.61 -1.75 8.39
CA MET A 113 -7.36 -0.57 9.23
C MET A 113 -7.65 -0.88 10.70
N LYS A 114 -6.64 -0.77 11.53
CA LYS A 114 -6.71 -1.06 12.97
C LYS A 114 -6.03 0.02 13.79
N LYS A 115 -6.42 0.11 15.05
CA LYS A 115 -5.83 1.01 16.03
C LYS A 115 -5.02 0.19 17.04
N VAL A 116 -3.76 0.58 17.21
CA VAL A 116 -2.85 0.01 18.20
C VAL A 116 -2.27 1.18 18.99
N ASP A 117 -2.30 1.14 20.30
CA ASP A 117 -1.81 2.19 21.22
C ASP A 117 -2.25 3.60 20.83
N GLY A 118 -3.52 3.74 20.50
CA GLY A 118 -4.10 5.03 20.11
C GLY A 118 -3.80 5.49 18.68
N LYS A 119 -2.88 4.87 17.95
CA LYS A 119 -2.48 5.20 16.57
C LYS A 119 -3.16 4.29 15.56
N CYS A 120 -3.51 4.84 14.39
CA CYS A 120 -4.13 4.06 13.32
C CYS A 120 -3.09 3.57 12.33
N TYR A 121 -3.19 2.29 11.96
CA TYR A 121 -2.34 1.59 11.00
C TYR A 121 -3.19 0.91 9.95
N TRP A 122 -2.57 0.58 8.83
CA TRP A 122 -3.14 -0.32 7.83
C TRP A 122 -2.30 -1.56 7.72
N PHE A 123 -2.93 -2.70 7.96
CA PHE A 123 -2.34 -4.01 7.75
C PHE A 123 -2.87 -4.60 6.45
N HIS A 124 -2.01 -5.24 5.68
CA HIS A 124 -2.41 -5.88 4.43
C HIS A 124 -3.53 -6.87 4.67
N THR A 125 -4.59 -6.80 3.87
CA THR A 125 -5.85 -7.51 4.14
C THR A 125 -5.77 -9.03 3.96
N LYS A 126 -4.74 -9.53 3.27
CA LYS A 126 -4.51 -10.97 3.07
C LYS A 126 -3.36 -11.50 3.92
N SER A 127 -2.27 -10.73 4.07
CA SER A 127 -1.02 -11.21 4.68
C SER A 127 -0.65 -10.53 6.00
N GLY A 128 -1.44 -9.55 6.48
CA GLY A 128 -1.29 -8.96 7.81
C GLY A 128 -0.09 -8.03 8.03
N TYR A 129 0.80 -7.81 7.06
CA TYR A 129 1.93 -6.90 7.28
C TYR A 129 1.51 -5.42 7.25
N MET A 130 2.15 -4.59 8.04
CA MET A 130 1.88 -3.16 8.16
C MET A 130 2.36 -2.38 6.93
N PHE A 131 1.55 -1.47 6.42
CA PHE A 131 1.93 -0.54 5.36
C PHE A 131 2.75 0.63 5.91
N LYS A 132 3.84 0.95 5.20
CA LYS A 132 4.71 2.11 5.44
C LYS A 132 4.89 2.89 4.16
N ASN A 133 4.99 4.22 4.27
CA ASN A 133 5.16 5.14 3.13
C ASN A 133 4.17 4.85 1.99
N ARG A 134 2.92 4.57 2.33
CA ARG A 134 1.95 4.04 1.36
C ARG A 134 0.62 4.77 1.40
N ARG A 135 0.14 5.12 0.20
CA ARG A 135 -1.23 5.58 -0.02
C ARG A 135 -2.16 4.39 -0.12
N VAL A 136 -3.30 4.49 0.54
CA VAL A 136 -4.41 3.53 0.45
C VAL A 136 -5.65 4.27 -0.04
N THR A 137 -6.24 3.79 -1.11
CA THR A 137 -7.54 4.28 -1.61
C THR A 137 -8.58 3.20 -1.39
N ARG A 138 -9.64 3.52 -0.65
CA ARG A 138 -10.75 2.59 -0.43
C ARG A 138 -11.73 2.61 -1.60
N SER A 139 -12.58 1.60 -1.71
CA SER A 139 -13.67 1.53 -2.70
C SER A 139 -14.62 2.74 -2.64
N THR A 140 -14.76 3.38 -1.48
CA THR A 140 -15.50 4.64 -1.28
C THR A 140 -14.82 5.86 -1.92
N GLY A 141 -13.62 5.72 -2.47
CA GLY A 141 -12.79 6.82 -2.97
C GLY A 141 -12.08 7.62 -1.87
N ASP A 142 -12.19 7.21 -0.60
CA ASP A 142 -11.45 7.81 0.50
C ASP A 142 -9.96 7.46 0.39
N ILE A 143 -9.11 8.45 0.57
CA ILE A 143 -7.66 8.32 0.47
C ILE A 143 -7.06 8.53 1.86
N TYR A 144 -6.15 7.63 2.23
CA TYR A 144 -5.34 7.67 3.44
C TYR A 144 -3.87 7.53 3.07
N TYR A 145 -2.99 8.02 3.92
CA TYR A 145 -1.56 7.79 3.80
C TYR A 145 -0.99 7.34 5.14
N PHE A 146 -0.09 6.37 5.08
CA PHE A 146 0.61 5.82 6.23
C PHE A 146 2.10 6.17 6.08
N GLY A 147 2.65 6.82 7.09
CA GLY A 147 4.02 7.34 7.09
C GLY A 147 5.09 6.25 7.16
N SER A 148 6.34 6.66 7.32
CA SER A 148 7.50 5.74 7.43
C SER A 148 7.43 4.85 8.67
N ASP A 149 6.75 5.31 9.71
CA ASP A 149 6.46 4.56 10.94
C ASP A 149 5.18 3.70 10.83
N GLY A 150 4.48 3.75 9.71
CA GLY A 150 3.21 3.08 9.47
C GLY A 150 1.99 3.78 10.07
N VAL A 151 2.17 4.89 10.79
CA VAL A 151 1.05 5.63 11.39
C VAL A 151 0.31 6.40 10.31
N ARG A 152 -1.02 6.39 10.40
CA ARG A 152 -1.89 7.16 9.51
C ARG A 152 -1.66 8.66 9.68
N CYS A 153 -1.42 9.37 8.57
CA CYS A 153 -1.38 10.81 8.54
C CYS A 153 -2.75 11.41 8.83
N GLU A 154 -2.82 12.39 9.72
CA GLU A 154 -4.07 13.04 10.09
C GLU A 154 -3.85 14.48 10.59
N ASN A 155 -4.93 15.27 10.52
CA ASN A 155 -5.02 16.62 11.05
C ASN A 155 -3.89 17.57 10.59
N GLY A 156 -3.56 17.56 9.29
CA GLY A 156 -2.48 18.43 8.81
C GLY A 156 -2.16 18.28 7.33
N MET A 157 -1.20 19.07 6.91
CA MET A 157 -0.64 19.06 5.56
C MET A 157 0.63 18.20 5.54
N TYR A 158 0.68 17.26 4.62
CA TYR A 158 1.78 16.30 4.49
C TYR A 158 2.29 16.26 3.05
N LYS A 159 3.59 16.32 2.91
CA LYS A 159 4.30 16.12 1.66
C LYS A 159 4.76 14.68 1.60
N VAL A 160 4.28 13.93 0.63
CA VAL A 160 4.50 12.50 0.52
C VAL A 160 5.09 12.15 -0.84
N ARG A 161 5.99 11.20 -0.86
CA ARG A 161 6.59 10.69 -2.10
C ARG A 161 5.84 9.45 -2.56
N GLU A 162 5.32 9.50 -3.77
CA GLU A 162 4.64 8.40 -4.46
C GLU A 162 5.39 8.02 -5.74
N LYS A 163 4.96 6.97 -6.43
CA LYS A 163 5.54 6.57 -7.74
C LYS A 163 5.41 7.67 -8.80
N SER A 164 4.34 8.46 -8.72
CA SER A 164 4.08 9.61 -9.61
C SER A 164 4.87 10.88 -9.27
N GLY A 165 5.65 10.86 -8.20
CA GLY A 165 6.39 12.01 -7.71
C GLY A 165 6.03 12.41 -6.29
N GLU A 166 6.45 13.63 -5.92
CA GLU A 166 6.16 14.19 -4.61
C GLU A 166 4.88 15.02 -4.68
N HIS A 167 3.95 14.77 -3.76
CA HIS A 167 2.64 15.42 -3.71
C HIS A 167 2.31 15.89 -2.30
N THR A 168 1.56 16.98 -2.21
CA THR A 168 1.08 17.47 -0.92
C THR A 168 -0.40 17.15 -0.76
N TYR A 169 -0.76 16.62 0.41
CA TYR A 169 -2.13 16.33 0.84
C TYR A 169 -2.46 17.11 2.10
N TYR A 170 -3.74 17.34 2.34
CA TYR A 170 -4.24 17.69 3.66
C TYR A 170 -5.10 16.53 4.17
N PHE A 171 -4.69 15.91 5.27
CA PHE A 171 -5.49 14.88 5.91
C PHE A 171 -6.32 15.48 7.04
N ARG A 172 -7.60 15.14 7.09
CA ARG A 172 -8.52 15.54 8.16
C ARG A 172 -8.20 14.78 9.44
N LYS A 173 -8.82 15.16 10.56
CA LYS A 173 -8.68 14.46 11.86
C LYS A 173 -9.01 12.95 11.78
N ASN A 174 -9.87 12.54 10.86
CA ASN A 174 -10.20 11.12 10.62
C ASN A 174 -9.24 10.45 9.61
N GLY A 175 -8.15 11.10 9.22
CA GLY A 175 -7.15 10.61 8.28
C GLY A 175 -7.57 10.61 6.81
N LYS A 176 -8.79 11.03 6.45
CA LYS A 176 -9.20 11.12 5.05
C LYS A 176 -8.56 12.33 4.37
N ALA A 177 -7.99 12.13 3.18
CA ALA A 177 -7.49 13.24 2.38
C ALA A 177 -8.62 14.22 2.04
N TYR A 178 -8.32 15.50 2.16
CA TYR A 178 -9.24 16.57 1.78
C TYR A 178 -9.34 16.66 0.27
N LYS A 179 -10.51 17.02 -0.23
CA LYS A 179 -10.77 17.26 -1.66
C LYS A 179 -11.57 18.54 -1.81
N GLY A 180 -11.19 19.37 -2.77
CA GLY A 180 -11.83 20.65 -3.06
C GLY A 180 -11.10 21.84 -2.43
N TRP A 181 -11.81 22.94 -2.27
CA TRP A 181 -11.26 24.18 -1.72
C TRP A 181 -11.13 24.12 -0.20
N LEU A 182 -9.99 24.56 0.31
CA LEU A 182 -9.69 24.65 1.74
C LEU A 182 -9.03 25.98 2.05
N THR A 183 -9.53 26.66 3.08
CA THR A 183 -8.89 27.87 3.61
C THR A 183 -8.20 27.50 4.93
N LEU A 184 -6.91 27.77 5.00
CA LEU A 184 -6.09 27.60 6.22
C LEU A 184 -5.31 28.87 6.45
N ASN A 185 -5.42 29.43 7.66
CA ASN A 185 -4.71 30.65 8.05
C ASN A 185 -4.82 31.77 7.01
N GLY A 186 -6.05 32.01 6.52
CA GLY A 186 -6.34 33.00 5.51
C GLY A 186 -5.89 32.69 4.07
N LYS A 187 -5.18 31.61 3.84
CA LYS A 187 -4.70 31.18 2.53
C LYS A 187 -5.64 30.14 1.93
N LYS A 188 -5.95 30.28 0.63
CA LYS A 188 -6.82 29.33 -0.09
C LYS A 188 -6.00 28.32 -0.85
N TYR A 189 -6.38 27.05 -0.73
CA TYR A 189 -5.78 25.91 -1.40
C TYR A 189 -6.84 25.11 -2.15
N TYR A 190 -6.43 24.38 -3.17
CA TYR A 190 -7.33 23.46 -3.86
C TYR A 190 -6.69 22.07 -3.91
N PHE A 191 -7.47 21.07 -3.49
CA PHE A 191 -7.10 19.67 -3.57
C PHE A 191 -7.95 18.99 -4.63
N TYR A 192 -7.33 18.28 -5.55
CA TYR A 192 -8.02 17.69 -6.69
C TYR A 192 -9.16 16.77 -6.25
N LYS A 193 -10.31 16.94 -6.90
CA LYS A 193 -11.48 16.07 -6.76
C LYS A 193 -11.41 14.91 -7.76
N GLY A 194 -12.38 14.01 -7.66
CA GLY A 194 -12.49 12.87 -8.59
C GLY A 194 -11.67 11.65 -8.16
N SER A 195 -11.43 10.76 -9.11
CA SER A 195 -10.77 9.46 -8.91
C SER A 195 -9.44 9.32 -9.64
N SER A 196 -8.91 10.39 -10.24
CA SER A 196 -7.62 10.37 -10.93
C SER A 196 -6.44 10.09 -9.97
N ALA A 197 -5.27 9.81 -10.54
CA ALA A 197 -4.03 9.66 -9.77
C ALA A 197 -3.73 10.87 -8.87
N LEU A 198 -4.10 12.08 -9.30
CA LEU A 198 -3.92 13.32 -8.54
C LEU A 198 -5.02 13.56 -7.49
N SER A 199 -6.02 12.70 -7.37
CA SER A 199 -7.12 12.88 -6.42
C SER A 199 -6.60 13.09 -4.99
N GLY A 200 -7.04 14.17 -4.34
CA GLY A 200 -6.63 14.56 -2.99
C GLY A 200 -5.29 15.29 -2.92
N THR A 201 -4.51 15.38 -4.02
CA THR A 201 -3.27 16.17 -4.04
C THR A 201 -3.55 17.65 -4.15
N ARG A 202 -2.68 18.49 -3.61
CA ARG A 202 -2.76 19.95 -3.71
C ARG A 202 -2.37 20.43 -5.09
N ALA A 203 -3.10 21.39 -5.64
CA ALA A 203 -2.72 22.10 -6.85
C ALA A 203 -1.53 23.04 -6.54
N GLU A 204 -0.43 22.92 -7.29
CA GLU A 204 0.82 23.66 -7.11
C GLU A 204 1.36 24.08 -8.50
N ASN A 205 1.91 25.30 -8.61
CA ASN A 205 2.48 25.84 -9.85
C ASN A 205 1.57 25.66 -11.08
N ILE A 206 0.27 25.89 -10.94
CA ILE A 206 -0.70 25.63 -11.98
C ILE A 206 -1.80 26.69 -12.03
N THR A 207 -2.36 26.84 -13.22
CA THR A 207 -3.60 27.61 -13.43
C THR A 207 -4.73 26.65 -13.78
N LEU A 208 -5.79 26.67 -12.99
CA LEU A 208 -6.99 25.86 -13.18
C LEU A 208 -8.16 26.74 -13.63
N THR A 209 -8.96 26.24 -14.57
CA THR A 209 -10.20 26.87 -14.99
C THR A 209 -11.38 25.94 -14.66
N SER A 210 -12.32 26.42 -13.89
CA SER A 210 -13.55 25.68 -13.57
C SER A 210 -14.54 25.69 -14.71
N SER A 211 -15.58 24.84 -14.65
CA SER A 211 -16.72 24.84 -15.60
C SER A 211 -17.45 26.18 -15.68
N ASN A 212 -17.47 26.94 -14.58
CA ASN A 212 -18.08 28.28 -14.50
C ASN A 212 -17.14 29.40 -14.99
N ARG A 213 -16.05 29.04 -15.73
CA ARG A 213 -15.05 29.97 -16.29
C ARG A 213 -14.28 30.77 -15.22
N ILE A 214 -14.24 30.28 -13.98
CA ILE A 214 -13.37 30.86 -12.94
C ILE A 214 -11.96 30.32 -13.11
N VAL A 215 -11.01 31.23 -13.35
CA VAL A 215 -9.59 30.96 -13.43
C VAL A 215 -8.98 31.14 -12.05
N SER A 216 -8.19 30.18 -11.60
CA SER A 216 -7.48 30.18 -10.31
C SER A 216 -6.02 29.87 -10.53
N VAL A 217 -5.13 30.75 -10.07
CA VAL A 217 -3.66 30.63 -10.20
C VAL A 217 -3.07 30.22 -8.87
N PHE A 218 -2.28 29.16 -8.88
CA PHE A 218 -1.63 28.59 -7.69
C PHE A 218 -0.10 28.73 -7.78
N ASP A 219 0.51 29.20 -6.72
CA ASP A 219 1.97 29.27 -6.59
C ASP A 219 2.61 27.90 -6.26
N GLY A 220 3.94 27.85 -6.08
CA GLY A 220 4.67 26.64 -5.72
C GLY A 220 4.34 26.10 -4.33
N ASN A 221 3.76 26.93 -3.47
CA ASN A 221 3.28 26.53 -2.15
C ASN A 221 1.80 26.13 -2.18
N GLY A 222 1.21 26.08 -3.36
CA GLY A 222 -0.19 25.71 -3.59
C GLY A 222 -1.19 26.78 -3.10
N VAL A 223 -0.76 27.99 -2.80
CA VAL A 223 -1.65 29.09 -2.42
C VAL A 223 -2.30 29.65 -3.68
N CYS A 224 -3.62 29.78 -3.66
CA CYS A 224 -4.35 30.49 -4.71
C CYS A 224 -4.04 31.98 -4.58
N THR A 225 -3.18 32.49 -5.46
CA THR A 225 -2.71 33.90 -5.46
C THR A 225 -3.63 34.83 -6.22
N ARG A 226 -4.37 34.27 -7.19
CA ARG A 226 -5.29 35.05 -8.05
C ARG A 226 -6.49 34.22 -8.45
N GLN A 227 -7.65 34.87 -8.45
CA GLN A 227 -8.91 34.26 -8.96
C GLN A 227 -9.71 35.31 -9.74
N TYR A 228 -10.17 34.96 -10.94
CA TYR A 228 -10.98 35.85 -11.77
C TYR A 228 -11.89 35.04 -12.70
N LYS A 229 -12.95 35.69 -13.21
CA LYS A 229 -13.82 35.08 -14.19
C LYS A 229 -13.28 35.38 -15.60
N LYS A 230 -13.09 34.35 -16.41
CA LYS A 230 -12.71 34.50 -17.82
C LYS A 230 -13.92 35.02 -18.58
N ARG A 231 -13.72 36.07 -19.35
CA ARG A 231 -14.73 36.64 -20.27
C ARG A 231 -15.01 35.69 -21.45
#